data_fb754e5e877515405a9307df5e00b55d
#
_entry.id   fb754e5e877515405a9307df5e00b55d
#
_cell.length_a   1.000
_cell.length_b   1.000
_cell.length_c   1.000
_cell.angle_alpha   90.00
_cell.angle_beta   90.00
_cell.angle_gamma   90.00
#
_symmetry.space_group_name_H-M   'P 1'
#
loop_
_entity.id
_entity.type
_entity.pdbx_description
1 polymer ?
#
loop_
_entity_poly.entity_id
_entity_poly.type
_entity_poly.pdbx_seq_one_letter_code
_entity_poly.pdbx_strand_id
1 'polypeptide(L)'
;FRTPVMLRTTTRTSHSKGLVELGERHEPDREIGIEKDLKYSLLPAFTRNRPKEMYERLARIRRRVETLPINRMEMGDTEVGIVACGAAYQYAREAFPGASFLKVGSPYPLPVKMAANFRSRVKTLIVVEESDAFLEEQLILAGIKVDHGQDLLPHWGELDPALVANLLTAAGIPGAAASLLAQPYAAQEGLPVRPPTLCPGCGHRGVFTVLSRLKLWVSGDIGCYTLGAMPPFNAMNSDICMGASISTAHGIQKALGEAAFEKKNRKISVIGDSTFFHSGITGLLNTIWNNGNSVIVILDNRTTGMTGGQDTPGTGKTLMGTVAPALDIAHLCRAMGVSRVEVVDPYDLKAVEVSVTAALDSGQPSVIVAQAPCVLEYKVRMSDAWVVDLEACTACKRCLRVGCTALSLLSPDEKGKQKVEIDPTLCIGCGVCAQMCKFNAIGPKVAEPARA
;
A
#
# COMPACT_ATOMS: atom_id res chain seq x y z
N PHE A 1 -15.51 -26.15 -13.27
CA PHE A 1 -14.19 -26.79 -13.41
C PHE A 1 -13.54 -27.12 -12.05
N ARG A 2 -14.13 -26.73 -10.94
CA ARG A 2 -13.56 -26.94 -9.59
C ARG A 2 -12.11 -26.43 -9.50
N THR A 3 -11.88 -25.21 -9.92
CA THR A 3 -10.59 -24.55 -9.93
C THR A 3 -10.75 -23.10 -9.46
N PRO A 4 -9.78 -22.52 -8.76
CA PRO A 4 -9.81 -21.09 -8.45
C PRO A 4 -9.72 -20.28 -9.75
N VAL A 5 -10.29 -19.09 -9.72
CA VAL A 5 -10.20 -18.08 -10.78
C VAL A 5 -9.60 -16.82 -10.17
N MET A 6 -8.58 -16.28 -10.83
CA MET A 6 -7.99 -15.00 -10.45
C MET A 6 -8.58 -13.91 -11.36
N LEU A 7 -9.29 -12.96 -10.76
CA LEU A 7 -9.69 -11.72 -11.42
C LEU A 7 -8.61 -10.66 -11.15
N ARG A 8 -7.83 -10.32 -12.17
CA ARG A 8 -6.82 -9.28 -12.07
C ARG A 8 -7.40 -7.92 -12.45
N THR A 9 -7.33 -6.97 -11.56
CA THR A 9 -7.68 -5.56 -11.81
C THR A 9 -6.44 -4.68 -11.69
N THR A 10 -6.45 -3.52 -12.36
CA THR A 10 -5.42 -2.51 -12.19
C THR A 10 -5.81 -1.54 -11.07
N THR A 11 -4.84 -0.82 -10.52
CA THR A 11 -5.08 0.24 -9.52
C THR A 11 -6.06 1.28 -10.05
N ARG A 12 -5.90 1.71 -11.30
CA ARG A 12 -6.79 2.67 -11.95
C ARG A 12 -8.24 2.18 -11.97
N THR A 13 -8.47 0.93 -12.41
CA THR A 13 -9.81 0.33 -12.43
C THR A 13 -10.40 0.21 -11.02
N SER A 14 -9.60 -0.22 -10.04
CA SER A 14 -10.07 -0.41 -8.65
C SER A 14 -10.40 0.88 -7.92
N HIS A 15 -9.77 2.01 -8.28
CA HIS A 15 -10.01 3.33 -7.70
C HIS A 15 -10.99 4.19 -8.51
N SER A 16 -11.41 3.76 -9.69
CA SER A 16 -12.39 4.48 -10.50
C SER A 16 -13.82 4.25 -9.97
N LYS A 17 -14.70 5.20 -10.29
CA LYS A 17 -16.15 5.09 -10.05
C LYS A 17 -16.87 5.04 -11.38
N GLY A 18 -17.89 4.18 -11.49
CA GLY A 18 -18.72 4.07 -12.69
C GLY A 18 -20.15 3.72 -12.34
N LEU A 19 -21.05 3.92 -13.31
CA LEU A 19 -22.42 3.44 -13.22
C LEU A 19 -22.44 1.93 -13.46
N VAL A 20 -23.16 1.20 -12.63
CA VAL A 20 -23.32 -0.25 -12.71
C VAL A 20 -24.80 -0.59 -12.69
N GLU A 21 -25.23 -1.40 -13.65
CA GLU A 21 -26.54 -2.02 -13.61
C GLU A 21 -26.44 -3.30 -12.73
N LEU A 22 -27.31 -3.38 -11.73
CA LEU A 22 -27.41 -4.56 -10.88
C LEU A 22 -28.35 -5.56 -11.55
N GLY A 23 -27.84 -6.75 -11.83
CA GLY A 23 -28.64 -7.88 -12.26
C GLY A 23 -29.38 -8.57 -11.09
N GLU A 24 -30.18 -9.57 -11.40
CA GLU A 24 -30.80 -10.41 -10.38
C GLU A 24 -29.74 -11.20 -9.61
N ARG A 25 -29.91 -11.27 -8.29
CA ARG A 25 -29.07 -12.12 -7.46
C ARG A 25 -29.46 -13.57 -7.61
N HIS A 26 -28.56 -14.39 -8.09
CA HIS A 26 -28.73 -15.83 -8.14
C HIS A 26 -28.20 -16.46 -6.85
N GLU A 27 -29.10 -17.05 -6.06
CA GLU A 27 -28.69 -17.87 -4.93
C GLU A 27 -28.15 -19.22 -5.46
N PRO A 28 -27.05 -19.74 -4.88
CA PRO A 28 -26.51 -21.02 -5.30
C PRO A 28 -27.47 -22.16 -4.93
N ASP A 29 -27.87 -22.92 -5.92
CA ASP A 29 -28.69 -24.12 -5.73
C ASP A 29 -27.83 -25.29 -5.24
N ARG A 30 -27.41 -25.23 -3.98
CA ARG A 30 -26.66 -26.31 -3.32
C ARG A 30 -26.81 -26.25 -1.80
N GLU A 31 -26.93 -27.41 -1.19
CA GLU A 31 -26.78 -27.51 0.27
C GLU A 31 -25.36 -27.16 0.70
N ILE A 32 -25.28 -26.33 1.75
CA ILE A 32 -24.01 -26.03 2.39
C ILE A 32 -23.80 -27.09 3.47
N GLY A 33 -22.79 -27.95 3.24
CA GLY A 33 -22.48 -29.05 4.14
C GLY A 33 -20.97 -29.36 4.14
N ILE A 34 -20.57 -30.18 5.09
CA ILE A 34 -19.19 -30.69 5.18
C ILE A 34 -19.19 -32.14 4.70
N GLU A 35 -18.55 -32.40 3.57
CA GLU A 35 -18.29 -33.74 3.10
C GLU A 35 -16.88 -34.19 3.51
N LYS A 36 -16.77 -35.42 4.01
CA LYS A 36 -15.47 -36.04 4.27
C LYS A 36 -14.87 -36.49 2.95
N ASP A 37 -13.85 -35.78 2.49
CA ASP A 37 -13.10 -36.14 1.27
C ASP A 37 -11.60 -36.20 1.56
N LEU A 38 -11.00 -37.36 1.32
CA LEU A 38 -9.57 -37.59 1.51
C LEU A 38 -8.68 -36.69 0.62
N LYS A 39 -9.27 -36.03 -0.38
CA LYS A 39 -8.55 -35.04 -1.20
C LYS A 39 -7.98 -33.88 -0.37
N TYR A 40 -8.54 -33.59 0.79
CA TYR A 40 -8.05 -32.55 1.68
C TYR A 40 -6.89 -32.99 2.59
N SER A 41 -6.58 -34.32 2.58
CA SER A 41 -5.42 -34.85 3.26
C SER A 41 -4.24 -34.95 2.29
N LEU A 42 -3.17 -34.18 2.55
CA LEU A 42 -2.02 -34.08 1.63
C LEU A 42 -1.01 -35.23 1.78
N LEU A 43 -1.45 -36.41 2.26
CA LEU A 43 -0.60 -37.59 2.31
C LEU A 43 -0.29 -38.09 0.88
N PRO A 44 0.94 -38.58 0.63
CA PRO A 44 1.35 -39.05 -0.70
C PRO A 44 0.40 -40.10 -1.30
N ALA A 45 -0.19 -40.96 -0.48
CA ALA A 45 -1.17 -41.95 -0.90
C ALA A 45 -2.42 -41.33 -1.57
N PHE A 46 -2.83 -40.13 -1.14
CA PHE A 46 -4.02 -39.43 -1.64
C PHE A 46 -3.71 -38.37 -2.68
N THR A 47 -2.46 -37.91 -2.77
CA THR A 47 -2.06 -36.81 -3.67
C THR A 47 -1.38 -37.27 -4.95
N ARG A 48 -0.86 -38.51 -5.01
CA ARG A 48 -0.09 -39.03 -6.14
C ARG A 48 -0.76 -38.88 -7.50
N ASN A 49 -2.07 -39.06 -7.60
CA ASN A 49 -2.82 -38.98 -8.85
C ASN A 49 -3.34 -37.58 -9.18
N ARG A 50 -3.22 -36.62 -8.28
CA ARG A 50 -3.76 -35.26 -8.46
C ARG A 50 -3.12 -34.45 -9.58
N PRO A 51 -1.81 -34.55 -9.84
CA PRO A 51 -1.22 -33.90 -11.00
C PRO A 51 -1.88 -34.33 -12.31
N LYS A 52 -2.20 -35.63 -12.47
CA LYS A 52 -2.91 -36.12 -13.63
C LYS A 52 -4.31 -35.49 -13.79
N GLU A 53 -5.09 -35.50 -12.71
CA GLU A 53 -6.41 -34.84 -12.68
C GLU A 53 -6.33 -33.32 -12.98
N MET A 54 -5.30 -32.68 -12.48
CA MET A 54 -5.04 -31.25 -12.75
C MET A 54 -4.78 -31.01 -14.25
N TYR A 55 -3.90 -31.78 -14.86
CA TYR A 55 -3.61 -31.66 -16.29
C TYR A 55 -4.82 -31.99 -17.19
N GLU A 56 -5.60 -32.99 -16.82
CA GLU A 56 -6.85 -33.32 -17.54
C GLU A 56 -7.87 -32.16 -17.40
N ARG A 57 -7.98 -31.57 -16.23
CA ARG A 57 -8.82 -30.40 -16.00
C ARG A 57 -8.34 -29.21 -16.82
N LEU A 58 -7.03 -28.92 -16.81
CA LEU A 58 -6.44 -27.86 -17.61
C LEU A 58 -6.70 -28.05 -19.09
N ALA A 59 -6.62 -29.29 -19.60
CA ALA A 59 -6.95 -29.60 -20.99
C ALA A 59 -8.44 -29.31 -21.31
N ARG A 60 -9.36 -29.56 -20.37
CA ARG A 60 -10.77 -29.16 -20.52
C ARG A 60 -10.95 -27.65 -20.53
N ILE A 61 -10.24 -26.94 -19.65
CA ILE A 61 -10.27 -25.47 -19.59
C ILE A 61 -9.72 -24.89 -20.90
N ARG A 62 -8.58 -25.37 -21.41
CA ARG A 62 -8.01 -24.96 -22.72
C ARG A 62 -9.00 -25.05 -23.85
N ARG A 63 -9.83 -26.13 -23.88
CA ARG A 63 -10.90 -26.24 -24.90
C ARG A 63 -12.01 -25.22 -24.66
N ARG A 64 -12.36 -24.92 -23.41
CA ARG A 64 -13.46 -24.03 -23.09
C ARG A 64 -13.12 -22.56 -23.34
N VAL A 65 -11.89 -22.12 -23.11
CA VAL A 65 -11.47 -20.73 -23.33
C VAL A 65 -11.59 -20.30 -24.79
N GLU A 66 -11.51 -21.22 -25.73
CA GLU A 66 -11.71 -20.96 -27.17
C GLU A 66 -13.12 -20.45 -27.51
N THR A 67 -14.09 -20.69 -26.65
CA THR A 67 -15.51 -20.33 -26.85
C THR A 67 -16.07 -19.43 -25.78
N LEU A 68 -15.23 -18.92 -24.88
CA LEU A 68 -15.69 -17.96 -23.86
C LEU A 68 -15.99 -16.61 -24.50
N PRO A 69 -17.14 -16.00 -24.24
CA PRO A 69 -17.52 -14.70 -24.82
C PRO A 69 -16.65 -13.54 -24.38
N ILE A 70 -15.85 -13.71 -23.31
CA ILE A 70 -14.87 -12.73 -22.87
C ILE A 70 -13.66 -12.63 -23.80
N ASN A 71 -13.38 -13.68 -24.58
CA ASN A 71 -12.39 -13.68 -25.67
C ASN A 71 -13.13 -13.34 -26.97
N ARG A 72 -12.74 -12.27 -27.65
CA ARG A 72 -13.45 -11.77 -28.84
C ARG A 72 -12.48 -11.40 -29.94
N MET A 73 -12.82 -11.79 -31.17
CA MET A 73 -12.18 -11.29 -32.37
C MET A 73 -13.06 -10.20 -32.97
N GLU A 74 -12.53 -9.04 -33.15
CA GLU A 74 -13.18 -7.85 -33.72
C GLU A 74 -12.41 -7.46 -34.98
N MET A 75 -12.96 -7.78 -36.16
CA MET A 75 -12.28 -7.51 -37.44
C MET A 75 -12.58 -6.10 -37.92
N GLY A 76 -11.54 -5.35 -38.17
CA GLY A 76 -11.51 -4.06 -38.84
C GLY A 76 -10.56 -4.11 -40.04
N ASP A 77 -9.65 -3.15 -40.16
CA ASP A 77 -8.56 -3.19 -41.13
C ASP A 77 -7.64 -4.39 -40.82
N THR A 78 -7.21 -5.07 -41.85
CA THR A 78 -6.36 -6.25 -41.74
C THR A 78 -4.85 -5.97 -41.89
N GLU A 79 -4.46 -4.73 -42.14
CA GLU A 79 -3.05 -4.30 -42.13
C GLU A 79 -2.46 -4.42 -40.73
N VAL A 80 -3.26 -4.00 -39.71
CA VAL A 80 -2.85 -4.02 -38.32
C VAL A 80 -3.81 -4.87 -37.49
N GLY A 81 -3.28 -5.90 -36.85
CA GLY A 81 -3.98 -6.71 -35.86
C GLY A 81 -3.36 -6.54 -34.48
N ILE A 82 -4.18 -6.23 -33.50
CA ILE A 82 -3.73 -6.01 -32.12
C ILE A 82 -4.29 -7.08 -31.19
N VAL A 83 -3.43 -7.76 -30.46
CA VAL A 83 -3.80 -8.67 -29.37
C VAL A 83 -3.58 -7.95 -28.05
N ALA A 84 -4.61 -7.86 -27.22
CA ALA A 84 -4.53 -7.17 -25.96
C ALA A 84 -5.47 -7.74 -24.89
N CYS A 85 -5.16 -7.50 -23.62
CA CYS A 85 -5.99 -7.90 -22.48
C CYS A 85 -6.18 -6.75 -21.49
N GLY A 86 -7.20 -6.86 -20.64
CA GLY A 86 -7.44 -5.90 -19.55
C GLY A 86 -7.62 -4.45 -20.01
N ALA A 87 -6.98 -3.51 -19.29
CA ALA A 87 -7.02 -2.08 -19.59
C ALA A 87 -6.29 -1.75 -20.91
N ALA A 88 -5.19 -2.45 -21.19
CA ALA A 88 -4.41 -2.23 -22.41
C ALA A 88 -5.24 -2.43 -23.70
N TYR A 89 -6.24 -3.33 -23.67
CA TYR A 89 -7.18 -3.47 -24.78
C TYR A 89 -7.97 -2.18 -25.02
N GLN A 90 -8.43 -1.50 -23.97
CA GLN A 90 -9.19 -0.25 -24.10
C GLN A 90 -8.30 0.87 -24.67
N TYR A 91 -7.07 0.96 -24.20
CA TYR A 91 -6.10 1.96 -24.69
C TYR A 91 -5.76 1.74 -26.16
N ALA A 92 -5.49 0.49 -26.54
CA ALA A 92 -5.19 0.16 -27.91
C ALA A 92 -6.41 0.38 -28.84
N ARG A 93 -7.63 0.09 -28.36
CA ARG A 93 -8.87 0.29 -29.10
C ARG A 93 -9.15 1.76 -29.39
N GLU A 94 -8.85 2.64 -28.43
CA GLU A 94 -8.95 4.09 -28.60
C GLU A 94 -7.84 4.62 -29.52
N ALA A 95 -6.61 4.10 -29.34
CA ALA A 95 -5.44 4.51 -30.11
C ALA A 95 -5.54 4.14 -31.60
N PHE A 96 -6.09 2.94 -31.92
CA PHE A 96 -6.20 2.42 -33.28
C PHE A 96 -7.63 1.96 -33.61
N PRO A 97 -8.60 2.88 -33.71
CA PRO A 97 -10.02 2.51 -33.80
C PRO A 97 -10.39 1.70 -35.04
N GLY A 98 -9.60 1.77 -36.12
CA GLY A 98 -9.80 1.03 -37.35
C GLY A 98 -9.13 -0.35 -37.42
N ALA A 99 -8.20 -0.67 -36.51
CA ALA A 99 -7.46 -1.93 -36.52
C ALA A 99 -8.35 -3.14 -36.20
N SER A 100 -7.85 -4.32 -36.54
CA SER A 100 -8.44 -5.58 -36.06
C SER A 100 -7.95 -5.92 -34.66
N PHE A 101 -8.84 -6.48 -33.82
CA PHE A 101 -8.51 -6.80 -32.42
C PHE A 101 -8.79 -8.25 -32.07
N LEU A 102 -7.90 -8.86 -31.33
CA LEU A 102 -8.17 -10.02 -30.50
C LEU A 102 -8.16 -9.61 -29.04
N LYS A 103 -9.34 -9.39 -28.46
CA LYS A 103 -9.48 -9.16 -27.01
C LYS A 103 -9.34 -10.49 -26.30
N VAL A 104 -8.31 -10.61 -25.47
CA VAL A 104 -8.07 -11.77 -24.62
C VAL A 104 -8.55 -11.48 -23.21
N GLY A 105 -9.72 -12.03 -22.84
CA GLY A 105 -10.28 -11.89 -21.48
C GLY A 105 -9.77 -12.98 -20.54
N SER A 106 -9.25 -14.09 -21.08
CA SER A 106 -8.60 -15.17 -20.33
C SER A 106 -7.19 -15.40 -20.87
N PRO A 107 -6.16 -14.70 -20.34
CA PRO A 107 -4.78 -14.84 -20.86
C PRO A 107 -4.14 -16.18 -20.50
N TYR A 108 -4.66 -16.89 -19.48
CA TYR A 108 -4.19 -18.22 -19.13
C TYR A 108 -5.36 -19.15 -18.73
N PRO A 109 -5.49 -20.29 -19.38
CA PRO A 109 -4.77 -20.69 -20.60
C PRO A 109 -5.21 -19.83 -21.80
N LEU A 110 -4.26 -19.59 -22.71
CA LEU A 110 -4.50 -18.79 -23.93
C LEU A 110 -5.48 -19.50 -24.89
N PRO A 111 -6.42 -18.80 -25.57
CA PRO A 111 -7.24 -19.33 -26.64
C PRO A 111 -6.42 -19.46 -27.95
N VAL A 112 -5.57 -20.49 -28.02
CA VAL A 112 -4.55 -20.66 -29.07
C VAL A 112 -5.14 -20.74 -30.47
N LYS A 113 -6.26 -21.48 -30.63
CA LYS A 113 -6.91 -21.62 -31.94
C LYS A 113 -7.48 -20.32 -32.45
N MET A 114 -8.11 -19.56 -31.54
CA MET A 114 -8.63 -18.21 -31.83
C MET A 114 -7.49 -17.27 -32.22
N ALA A 115 -6.39 -17.31 -31.48
CA ALA A 115 -5.21 -16.49 -31.75
C ALA A 115 -4.53 -16.84 -33.08
N ALA A 116 -4.38 -18.13 -33.41
CA ALA A 116 -3.84 -18.57 -34.68
C ALA A 116 -4.74 -18.15 -35.85
N ASN A 117 -6.06 -18.29 -35.72
CA ASN A 117 -7.02 -17.82 -36.70
C ASN A 117 -6.94 -16.29 -36.87
N PHE A 118 -6.80 -15.53 -35.79
CA PHE A 118 -6.63 -14.08 -35.87
C PHE A 118 -5.32 -13.70 -36.58
N ARG A 119 -4.19 -14.34 -36.23
CA ARG A 119 -2.89 -14.15 -36.90
C ARG A 119 -2.95 -14.33 -38.39
N SER A 120 -3.67 -15.34 -38.86
CA SER A 120 -3.80 -15.65 -40.31
C SER A 120 -4.60 -14.62 -41.11
N ARG A 121 -5.31 -13.69 -40.43
CA ARG A 121 -6.18 -12.67 -41.05
C ARG A 121 -5.58 -11.28 -41.08
N VAL A 122 -4.45 -11.06 -40.40
CA VAL A 122 -3.82 -9.77 -40.31
C VAL A 122 -2.39 -9.83 -40.85
N LYS A 123 -1.90 -8.71 -41.38
CA LYS A 123 -0.57 -8.63 -41.95
C LYS A 123 0.48 -8.45 -40.87
N THR A 124 0.29 -7.49 -39.99
CA THR A 124 1.16 -7.21 -38.86
C THR A 124 0.44 -7.50 -37.57
N LEU A 125 1.00 -8.36 -36.72
CA LEU A 125 0.46 -8.69 -35.41
C LEU A 125 1.25 -7.99 -34.31
N ILE A 126 0.54 -7.19 -33.51
CA ILE A 126 1.11 -6.43 -32.39
C ILE A 126 0.47 -6.91 -31.10
N VAL A 127 1.27 -7.07 -30.04
CA VAL A 127 0.76 -7.32 -28.69
C VAL A 127 0.83 -6.03 -27.88
N VAL A 128 -0.27 -5.61 -27.28
CA VAL A 128 -0.33 -4.46 -26.37
C VAL A 128 -0.69 -4.94 -24.98
N GLU A 129 0.28 -4.95 -24.10
CA GLU A 129 0.14 -5.33 -22.70
C GLU A 129 1.03 -4.47 -21.78
N GLU A 130 0.68 -4.37 -20.51
CA GLU A 130 1.43 -3.61 -19.51
C GLU A 130 2.39 -4.52 -18.74
N SER A 131 3.52 -3.96 -18.34
CA SER A 131 4.59 -4.62 -17.57
C SER A 131 5.32 -5.70 -18.38
N ASP A 132 5.25 -6.96 -17.94
CA ASP A 132 5.99 -8.06 -18.56
C ASP A 132 5.26 -8.63 -19.78
N ALA A 133 6.02 -9.18 -20.73
CA ALA A 133 5.56 -9.76 -22.00
C ALA A 133 4.82 -11.11 -21.83
N PHE A 134 3.84 -11.19 -20.93
CA PHE A 134 3.17 -12.44 -20.62
C PHE A 134 2.34 -12.98 -21.79
N LEU A 135 1.52 -12.12 -22.39
CA LEU A 135 0.65 -12.51 -23.51
C LEU A 135 1.44 -12.78 -24.78
N GLU A 136 2.44 -11.94 -25.05
CA GLU A 136 3.39 -12.10 -26.16
C GLU A 136 4.13 -13.43 -26.05
N GLU A 137 4.71 -13.75 -24.89
CA GLU A 137 5.40 -15.03 -24.66
C GLU A 137 4.47 -16.23 -24.83
N GLN A 138 3.22 -16.17 -24.36
CA GLN A 138 2.26 -17.27 -24.55
C GLN A 138 1.92 -17.48 -26.02
N LEU A 139 1.84 -16.42 -26.83
CA LEU A 139 1.64 -16.51 -28.28
C LEU A 139 2.84 -17.17 -28.97
N ILE A 140 4.05 -16.72 -28.65
CA ILE A 140 5.30 -17.25 -29.20
C ILE A 140 5.46 -18.75 -28.84
N LEU A 141 5.23 -19.11 -27.57
CA LEU A 141 5.27 -20.49 -27.12
C LEU A 141 4.22 -21.38 -27.81
N ALA A 142 3.10 -20.80 -28.23
CA ALA A 142 2.08 -21.48 -29.03
C ALA A 142 2.43 -21.57 -30.53
N GLY A 143 3.60 -21.08 -30.96
CA GLY A 143 4.04 -21.07 -32.35
C GLY A 143 3.39 -19.99 -33.21
N ILE A 144 2.81 -18.95 -32.58
CA ILE A 144 2.18 -17.82 -33.26
C ILE A 144 3.20 -16.71 -33.39
N LYS A 145 3.51 -16.31 -34.64
CA LYS A 145 4.46 -15.20 -34.87
C LYS A 145 3.85 -13.88 -34.42
N VAL A 146 4.52 -13.20 -33.52
CA VAL A 146 4.28 -11.81 -33.13
C VAL A 146 5.29 -10.95 -33.89
N ASP A 147 4.85 -9.87 -34.48
CA ASP A 147 5.72 -8.97 -35.24
C ASP A 147 6.28 -7.86 -34.34
N HIS A 148 5.45 -7.36 -33.39
CA HIS A 148 5.85 -6.37 -32.38
C HIS A 148 5.10 -6.58 -31.07
N GLY A 149 5.72 -6.13 -29.97
CA GLY A 149 5.15 -6.18 -28.63
C GLY A 149 5.96 -5.30 -27.68
N GLN A 150 6.62 -5.92 -26.73
CA GLN A 150 7.47 -5.23 -25.74
C GLN A 150 8.75 -4.57 -26.34
N ASP A 151 9.08 -4.89 -27.58
CA ASP A 151 10.12 -4.17 -28.33
C ASP A 151 9.75 -2.71 -28.61
N LEU A 152 8.45 -2.38 -28.65
CA LEU A 152 7.93 -1.03 -28.90
C LEU A 152 7.30 -0.38 -27.66
N LEU A 153 6.92 -1.16 -26.66
CA LEU A 153 6.20 -0.67 -25.48
C LEU A 153 7.07 -0.70 -24.22
N PRO A 154 6.89 0.23 -23.28
CA PRO A 154 7.69 0.27 -22.07
C PRO A 154 7.37 -0.89 -21.12
N HIS A 155 8.42 -1.47 -20.50
CA HIS A 155 8.28 -2.50 -19.47
C HIS A 155 7.85 -1.94 -18.10
N TRP A 156 7.73 -0.64 -17.94
CA TRP A 156 7.38 0.02 -16.67
C TRP A 156 6.43 1.20 -16.90
N GLY A 157 5.73 1.58 -15.86
CA GLY A 157 4.74 2.64 -15.89
C GLY A 157 3.37 2.15 -16.36
N GLU A 158 2.46 3.08 -16.55
CA GLU A 158 1.13 2.83 -17.07
C GLU A 158 1.10 3.16 -18.56
N LEU A 159 0.36 2.37 -19.33
CA LEU A 159 -0.01 2.74 -20.69
C LEU A 159 -1.22 3.69 -20.66
N ASP A 160 -1.32 4.50 -21.70
CA ASP A 160 -2.51 5.28 -22.04
C ASP A 160 -2.71 5.33 -23.56
N PRO A 161 -3.86 5.75 -24.07
CA PRO A 161 -4.13 5.77 -25.51
C PRO A 161 -3.13 6.62 -26.31
N ALA A 162 -2.70 7.78 -25.78
CA ALA A 162 -1.79 8.66 -26.49
C ALA A 162 -0.37 8.06 -26.55
N LEU A 163 0.09 7.45 -25.45
CA LEU A 163 1.39 6.77 -25.43
C LEU A 163 1.43 5.62 -26.44
N VAL A 164 0.41 4.76 -26.45
CA VAL A 164 0.29 3.64 -27.40
C VAL A 164 0.27 4.18 -28.85
N ALA A 165 -0.53 5.21 -29.14
CA ALA A 165 -0.62 5.81 -30.47
C ALA A 165 0.72 6.35 -30.94
N ASN A 166 1.42 7.10 -30.09
CA ASN A 166 2.71 7.72 -30.44
C ASN A 166 3.83 6.69 -30.64
N LEU A 167 3.95 5.72 -29.74
CA LEU A 167 5.01 4.70 -29.84
C LEU A 167 4.86 3.83 -31.09
N LEU A 168 3.65 3.34 -31.34
CA LEU A 168 3.41 2.47 -32.51
C LEU A 168 3.53 3.29 -33.82
N THR A 169 3.08 4.53 -33.85
CA THR A 169 3.25 5.42 -35.03
C THR A 169 4.72 5.71 -35.30
N ALA A 170 5.52 5.96 -34.27
CA ALA A 170 6.97 6.18 -34.39
C ALA A 170 7.69 4.94 -34.97
N ALA A 171 7.16 3.74 -34.74
CA ALA A 171 7.62 2.48 -35.34
C ALA A 171 7.07 2.23 -36.75
N GLY A 172 6.33 3.17 -37.33
CA GLY A 172 5.77 3.05 -38.67
C GLY A 172 4.43 2.29 -38.77
N ILE A 173 3.78 2.02 -37.65
CA ILE A 173 2.47 1.35 -37.64
C ILE A 173 1.37 2.36 -38.01
N PRO A 174 0.60 2.12 -39.09
CA PRO A 174 -0.44 3.05 -39.55
C PRO A 174 -1.75 2.93 -38.77
N GLY A 175 -2.59 3.93 -38.87
CA GLY A 175 -3.99 3.88 -38.42
C GLY A 175 -4.26 4.43 -37.01
N ALA A 176 -3.28 5.09 -36.39
CA ALA A 176 -3.49 5.77 -35.12
C ALA A 176 -4.46 6.95 -35.24
N ALA A 177 -5.25 7.18 -34.19
CA ALA A 177 -6.18 8.29 -34.10
C ALA A 177 -5.43 9.64 -34.08
N ALA A 178 -5.66 10.51 -35.07
CA ALA A 178 -4.95 11.77 -35.22
C ALA A 178 -5.09 12.71 -33.99
N SER A 179 -6.22 12.65 -33.29
CA SER A 179 -6.46 13.42 -32.06
C SER A 179 -5.52 13.07 -30.91
N LEU A 180 -4.95 11.85 -30.90
CA LEU A 180 -4.01 11.38 -29.87
C LEU A 180 -2.55 11.71 -30.23
N LEU A 181 -2.24 11.92 -31.51
CA LEU A 181 -0.90 12.26 -31.98
C LEU A 181 -0.56 13.76 -31.82
N ALA A 182 -1.59 14.60 -31.74
CA ALA A 182 -1.44 16.06 -31.72
C ALA A 182 -1.03 16.67 -30.38
N GLN A 183 -0.96 15.87 -29.31
CA GLN A 183 -0.61 16.36 -27.97
C GLN A 183 0.53 15.53 -27.38
N PRO A 184 1.78 16.03 -27.42
CA PRO A 184 2.75 15.56 -26.45
C PRO A 184 2.16 15.89 -25.05
N TYR A 185 1.99 14.89 -24.21
CA TYR A 185 1.64 15.06 -22.81
C TYR A 185 2.82 15.75 -22.11
N ALA A 186 2.91 17.07 -22.29
CA ALA A 186 3.83 17.86 -21.52
C ALA A 186 3.28 17.92 -20.10
N ALA A 187 3.95 17.23 -19.18
CA ALA A 187 3.68 17.46 -17.77
C ALA A 187 3.75 18.99 -17.54
N GLN A 188 2.67 19.59 -17.00
CA GLN A 188 2.70 21.01 -16.70
C GLN A 188 3.83 21.26 -15.71
N GLU A 189 4.89 21.92 -16.18
CA GLU A 189 6.02 22.30 -15.32
C GLU A 189 5.51 23.27 -14.25
N GLY A 190 6.05 23.15 -13.04
CA GLY A 190 5.74 24.06 -11.94
C GLY A 190 4.51 23.73 -11.11
N LEU A 191 3.82 22.62 -11.36
CA LEU A 191 2.78 22.16 -10.43
C LEU A 191 3.41 21.71 -9.10
N PRO A 192 2.82 22.13 -7.94
CA PRO A 192 3.35 21.72 -6.65
C PRO A 192 3.16 20.21 -6.44
N VAL A 193 4.24 19.54 -6.06
CA VAL A 193 4.19 18.13 -5.65
C VAL A 193 3.36 18.04 -4.36
N ARG A 194 2.40 17.12 -4.34
CA ARG A 194 1.51 16.86 -3.18
C ARG A 194 1.71 15.42 -2.68
N PRO A 195 2.83 15.13 -2.00
CA PRO A 195 3.06 13.80 -1.47
C PRO A 195 2.02 13.45 -0.40
N PRO A 196 1.71 12.17 -0.22
CA PRO A 196 0.87 11.73 0.88
C PRO A 196 1.52 12.07 2.21
N THR A 197 0.70 12.43 3.21
CA THR A 197 1.19 12.78 4.55
C THR A 197 0.25 12.23 5.62
N LEU A 198 0.76 12.08 6.84
CA LEU A 198 -0.06 11.72 7.99
C LEU A 198 -1.12 12.79 8.26
N CYS A 199 -2.26 12.40 8.81
CA CYS A 199 -3.35 13.32 9.14
C CYS A 199 -2.94 14.34 10.21
N PRO A 200 -3.60 15.52 10.26
CA PRO A 200 -3.42 16.45 11.39
C PRO A 200 -3.74 15.73 12.71
N GLY A 201 -2.89 15.88 13.71
CA GLY A 201 -3.08 15.26 15.02
C GLY A 201 -2.95 13.74 15.08
N CYS A 202 -2.49 13.08 14.01
CA CYS A 202 -2.23 11.64 14.04
C CYS A 202 -1.18 11.28 15.10
N GLY A 203 -1.47 10.29 15.97
CA GLY A 203 -0.56 9.84 17.03
C GLY A 203 0.80 9.34 16.50
N HIS A 204 0.86 8.78 15.30
CA HIS A 204 2.11 8.33 14.69
C HIS A 204 3.15 9.46 14.57
N ARG A 205 2.72 10.73 14.46
CA ARG A 205 3.62 11.88 14.36
C ARG A 205 4.54 12.03 15.57
N GLY A 206 4.01 11.79 16.78
CA GLY A 206 4.81 11.87 18.01
C GLY A 206 5.92 10.83 18.01
N VAL A 207 5.58 9.59 17.71
CA VAL A 207 6.56 8.49 17.61
C VAL A 207 7.65 8.81 16.58
N PHE A 208 7.28 9.15 15.35
CA PHE A 208 8.27 9.46 14.31
C PHE A 208 9.09 10.72 14.58
N THR A 209 8.54 11.70 15.26
CA THR A 209 9.30 12.88 15.74
C THR A 209 10.44 12.43 16.68
N VAL A 210 10.16 11.49 17.59
CA VAL A 210 11.16 10.95 18.51
C VAL A 210 12.18 10.08 17.78
N LEU A 211 11.73 9.13 16.95
CA LEU A 211 12.62 8.21 16.23
C LEU A 211 13.57 8.95 15.29
N SER A 212 13.06 9.98 14.57
CA SER A 212 13.88 10.88 13.74
C SER A 212 14.95 11.61 14.55
N ARG A 213 14.59 12.09 15.74
CA ARG A 213 15.51 12.82 16.64
C ARG A 213 16.61 11.89 17.17
N LEU A 214 16.27 10.66 17.50
CA LEU A 214 17.21 9.64 17.99
C LEU A 214 18.11 9.07 16.89
N LYS A 215 17.81 9.33 15.61
CA LYS A 215 18.59 8.86 14.46
C LYS A 215 18.82 7.34 14.47
N LEU A 216 17.80 6.58 14.82
CA LEU A 216 17.84 5.12 14.85
C LEU A 216 17.71 4.55 13.45
N TRP A 217 18.25 3.33 13.27
CA TRP A 217 17.87 2.53 12.12
C TRP A 217 16.49 1.88 12.37
N VAL A 218 15.51 2.17 11.53
CA VAL A 218 14.13 1.72 11.72
C VAL A 218 13.73 0.75 10.60
N SER A 219 13.42 -0.48 10.99
CA SER A 219 12.73 -1.45 10.13
C SER A 219 11.25 -1.15 10.19
N GLY A 220 10.72 -0.61 9.12
CA GLY A 220 9.32 -0.27 8.99
C GLY A 220 8.46 -1.38 8.40
N ASP A 221 7.19 -1.11 8.36
CA ASP A 221 6.14 -1.99 7.86
C ASP A 221 5.13 -1.19 7.04
N ILE A 222 4.11 -1.84 6.47
CA ILE A 222 3.13 -1.23 5.57
C ILE A 222 1.87 -0.81 6.32
N GLY A 223 1.53 0.47 6.19
CA GLY A 223 0.34 1.11 6.78
C GLY A 223 0.47 2.64 6.73
N CYS A 224 -0.41 3.38 7.38
CA CYS A 224 -0.27 4.86 7.48
C CYS A 224 1.12 5.28 7.97
N TYR A 225 1.70 4.49 8.85
CA TYR A 225 3.02 4.73 9.42
C TYR A 225 4.19 4.56 8.44
N THR A 226 4.00 3.94 7.26
CA THR A 226 4.99 3.96 6.17
C THR A 226 5.38 5.39 5.81
N LEU A 227 4.46 6.34 5.99
CA LEU A 227 4.71 7.77 5.77
C LEU A 227 5.75 8.37 6.75
N GLY A 228 6.15 7.64 7.78
CA GLY A 228 7.32 7.99 8.60
C GLY A 228 8.65 7.96 7.84
N ALA A 229 8.70 7.32 6.67
CA ALA A 229 9.85 7.37 5.76
C ALA A 229 9.96 8.72 5.02
N MET A 230 8.87 9.45 4.91
CA MET A 230 8.81 10.72 4.17
C MET A 230 9.26 11.91 5.01
N PRO A 231 9.69 13.01 4.35
CA PRO A 231 9.92 14.28 5.06
C PRO A 231 8.66 14.75 5.83
N PRO A 232 8.83 15.41 6.96
CA PRO A 232 10.08 15.83 7.59
C PRO A 232 10.71 14.78 8.51
N PHE A 233 10.11 13.60 8.65
CA PHE A 233 10.56 12.59 9.60
C PHE A 233 11.83 11.87 9.11
N ASN A 234 11.81 11.34 7.89
CA ASN A 234 12.88 10.50 7.35
C ASN A 234 13.34 9.45 8.36
N ALA A 235 12.37 8.83 9.06
CA ALA A 235 12.60 8.04 10.25
C ALA A 235 12.55 6.53 10.01
N MET A 236 12.34 6.09 8.76
CA MET A 236 12.33 4.67 8.41
C MET A 236 13.36 4.38 7.33
N ASN A 237 14.00 3.22 7.45
CA ASN A 237 15.11 2.81 6.58
C ASN A 237 14.74 1.65 5.66
N SER A 238 13.75 0.86 6.04
CA SER A 238 13.20 -0.21 5.19
C SER A 238 11.72 -0.39 5.44
N ASP A 239 10.99 -0.73 4.38
CA ASP A 239 9.64 -1.25 4.45
C ASP A 239 9.46 -2.21 3.25
N ILE A 240 9.35 -3.51 3.51
CA ILE A 240 9.42 -4.54 2.48
C ILE A 240 8.03 -5.09 2.17
N CYS A 241 7.33 -5.57 3.20
CA CYS A 241 5.96 -6.07 3.08
C CYS A 241 5.28 -6.09 4.45
N MET A 242 3.95 -6.20 4.46
CA MET A 242 3.16 -6.26 5.70
C MET A 242 3.61 -7.40 6.59
N GLY A 243 4.05 -7.07 7.83
CA GLY A 243 4.50 -8.01 8.86
C GLY A 243 6.00 -8.32 8.86
N ALA A 244 6.77 -7.79 7.90
CA ALA A 244 8.20 -8.11 7.80
C ALA A 244 9.09 -7.32 8.77
N SER A 245 8.64 -6.21 9.32
CA SER A 245 9.48 -5.30 10.10
C SER A 245 10.21 -5.97 11.26
N ILE A 246 9.51 -6.77 12.04
CA ILE A 246 10.07 -7.47 13.21
C ILE A 246 11.12 -8.48 12.77
N SER A 247 10.79 -9.33 11.80
CA SER A 247 11.69 -10.36 11.28
C SER A 247 12.92 -9.77 10.59
N THR A 248 12.76 -8.65 9.87
CA THR A 248 13.87 -7.92 9.24
C THR A 248 14.84 -7.38 10.29
N ALA A 249 14.32 -6.70 11.34
CA ALA A 249 15.16 -6.19 12.43
C ALA A 249 15.91 -7.32 13.16
N HIS A 250 15.22 -8.45 13.40
CA HIS A 250 15.83 -9.64 14.00
C HIS A 250 16.91 -10.25 13.11
N GLY A 251 16.64 -10.39 11.81
CA GLY A 251 17.61 -10.89 10.82
C GLY A 251 18.88 -10.04 10.75
N ILE A 252 18.73 -8.71 10.74
CA ILE A 252 19.85 -7.77 10.79
C ILE A 252 20.64 -7.94 12.09
N GLN A 253 19.96 -8.13 13.23
CA GLN A 253 20.64 -8.40 14.50
C GLN A 253 21.50 -9.66 14.41
N LYS A 254 20.95 -10.75 13.87
CA LYS A 254 21.68 -12.02 13.74
C LYS A 254 22.87 -11.90 12.80
N ALA A 255 22.72 -11.16 11.69
CA ALA A 255 23.81 -10.91 10.74
C ALA A 255 24.95 -10.06 11.33
N LEU A 256 24.62 -9.10 12.22
CA LEU A 256 25.61 -8.26 12.89
C LEU A 256 26.34 -8.97 14.05
N GLY A 257 25.77 -10.06 14.60
CA GLY A 257 26.33 -10.76 15.75
C GLY A 257 26.54 -9.83 16.96
N GLU A 258 27.73 -9.83 17.54
CA GLU A 258 28.07 -8.99 18.71
C GLU A 258 28.02 -7.49 18.38
N ALA A 259 28.32 -7.08 17.16
CA ALA A 259 28.24 -5.69 16.74
C ALA A 259 26.81 -5.12 16.80
N ALA A 260 25.78 -5.96 16.88
CA ALA A 260 24.41 -5.54 17.04
C ALA A 260 24.13 -4.76 18.32
N PHE A 261 24.98 -4.93 19.34
CA PHE A 261 24.86 -4.25 20.64
C PHE A 261 25.57 -2.90 20.68
N GLU A 262 26.39 -2.57 19.69
CA GLU A 262 27.05 -1.28 19.62
C GLU A 262 26.04 -0.15 19.40
N LYS A 263 26.26 1.00 20.04
CA LYS A 263 25.36 2.16 19.96
C LYS A 263 25.09 2.63 18.53
N LYS A 264 26.07 2.56 17.64
CA LYS A 264 25.94 2.95 16.22
C LYS A 264 25.03 2.01 15.42
N ASN A 265 24.83 0.77 15.89
CA ASN A 265 24.04 -0.27 15.25
C ASN A 265 22.63 -0.43 15.93
N ARG A 266 22.25 0.50 16.79
CA ARG A 266 20.92 0.48 17.40
C ARG A 266 19.83 0.53 16.36
N LYS A 267 18.93 -0.42 16.46
CA LYS A 267 17.81 -0.60 15.53
C LYS A 267 16.52 -0.87 16.26
N ILE A 268 15.43 -0.54 15.61
CA ILE A 268 14.07 -0.71 16.12
C ILE A 268 13.16 -1.15 14.97
N SER A 269 12.12 -1.91 15.27
CA SER A 269 11.05 -2.19 14.32
C SER A 269 9.79 -1.38 14.67
N VAL A 270 9.06 -0.96 13.64
CA VAL A 270 7.78 -0.27 13.78
C VAL A 270 6.73 -1.06 13.00
N ILE A 271 5.58 -1.33 13.61
CA ILE A 271 4.48 -2.08 13.03
C ILE A 271 3.14 -1.53 13.55
N GLY A 272 2.08 -1.54 12.73
CA GLY A 272 0.73 -1.18 13.16
C GLY A 272 0.02 -2.34 13.88
N ASP A 273 -1.01 -2.01 14.65
CA ASP A 273 -1.81 -2.96 15.41
C ASP A 273 -2.45 -4.06 14.54
N SER A 274 -3.09 -3.68 13.45
CA SER A 274 -3.69 -4.63 12.50
C SER A 274 -2.64 -5.58 11.93
N THR A 275 -1.53 -5.06 11.43
CA THR A 275 -0.44 -5.86 10.86
C THR A 275 0.22 -6.75 11.91
N PHE A 276 0.33 -6.27 13.16
CA PHE A 276 0.83 -7.09 14.27
C PHE A 276 -0.05 -8.32 14.49
N PHE A 277 -1.38 -8.15 14.56
CA PHE A 277 -2.30 -9.26 14.76
C PHE A 277 -2.24 -10.31 13.65
N HIS A 278 -2.16 -9.91 12.38
CA HIS A 278 -2.22 -10.88 11.29
C HIS A 278 -0.87 -11.53 10.95
N SER A 279 0.28 -10.88 11.20
CA SER A 279 1.60 -11.44 10.85
C SER A 279 2.77 -11.05 11.75
N GLY A 280 2.64 -10.01 12.57
CA GLY A 280 3.71 -9.58 13.49
C GLY A 280 3.96 -10.53 14.65
N ILE A 281 2.91 -11.22 15.13
CA ILE A 281 2.97 -12.16 16.26
C ILE A 281 4.02 -13.26 16.02
N THR A 282 4.04 -13.85 14.85
CA THR A 282 5.00 -14.90 14.49
C THR A 282 6.45 -14.40 14.47
N GLY A 283 6.65 -13.17 13.98
CA GLY A 283 7.97 -12.51 14.00
C GLY A 283 8.47 -12.24 15.42
N LEU A 284 7.56 -11.77 16.30
CA LEU A 284 7.87 -11.54 17.72
C LEU A 284 8.21 -12.87 18.43
N LEU A 285 7.40 -13.91 18.23
CA LEU A 285 7.65 -15.22 18.80
C LEU A 285 9.01 -15.79 18.38
N ASN A 286 9.35 -15.67 17.09
CA ASN A 286 10.65 -16.07 16.57
C ASN A 286 11.81 -15.26 17.22
N THR A 287 11.61 -13.96 17.43
CA THR A 287 12.59 -13.09 18.08
C THR A 287 12.87 -13.54 19.52
N ILE A 288 11.81 -13.85 20.28
CA ILE A 288 11.91 -14.33 21.67
C ILE A 288 12.60 -15.70 21.71
N TRP A 289 12.12 -16.65 20.92
CA TRP A 289 12.63 -18.01 20.85
C TRP A 289 14.14 -18.06 20.55
N ASN A 290 14.61 -17.16 19.68
CA ASN A 290 16.01 -17.11 19.26
C ASN A 290 16.85 -16.10 20.05
N ASN A 291 16.44 -15.70 21.25
CA ASN A 291 17.16 -14.73 22.11
C ASN A 291 17.59 -13.48 21.35
N GLY A 292 16.62 -12.86 20.68
CA GLY A 292 16.83 -11.57 20.03
C GLY A 292 16.91 -10.42 21.06
N ASN A 293 17.40 -9.26 20.64
CA ASN A 293 17.40 -8.03 21.43
C ASN A 293 16.62 -6.90 20.74
N SER A 294 15.74 -7.23 19.82
CA SER A 294 15.00 -6.24 19.05
C SER A 294 14.01 -5.46 19.91
N VAL A 295 13.96 -4.15 19.70
CA VAL A 295 12.93 -3.28 20.23
C VAL A 295 11.85 -3.12 19.18
N ILE A 296 10.60 -3.35 19.56
CA ILE A 296 9.43 -3.29 18.68
C ILE A 296 8.50 -2.19 19.17
N VAL A 297 8.17 -1.24 18.31
CA VAL A 297 7.13 -0.24 18.56
C VAL A 297 5.89 -0.63 17.77
N ILE A 298 4.82 -0.92 18.49
CA ILE A 298 3.51 -1.21 17.91
C ILE A 298 2.67 0.06 17.99
N LEU A 299 2.26 0.55 16.83
CA LEU A 299 1.43 1.74 16.69
C LEU A 299 -0.05 1.31 16.74
N ASP A 300 -0.64 1.37 17.92
CA ASP A 300 -2.03 0.95 18.14
C ASP A 300 -2.97 2.14 17.96
N ASN A 301 -3.55 2.23 16.76
CA ASN A 301 -4.56 3.24 16.43
C ASN A 301 -5.99 2.69 16.37
N ARG A 302 -6.19 1.45 16.81
CA ARG A 302 -7.48 0.76 16.88
C ARG A 302 -8.19 0.61 15.53
N THR A 303 -7.46 0.59 14.40
CA THR A 303 -8.08 0.41 13.08
C THR A 303 -7.03 0.13 12.00
N THR A 304 -7.45 -0.51 10.92
CA THR A 304 -6.67 -0.56 9.66
C THR A 304 -6.94 0.73 8.86
N GLY A 305 -6.30 1.83 9.28
CA GLY A 305 -6.68 3.19 8.84
C GLY A 305 -6.47 3.47 7.34
N MET A 306 -5.35 3.01 6.76
CA MET A 306 -4.95 3.35 5.37
C MET A 306 -5.95 2.89 4.32
N THR A 307 -6.61 1.76 4.54
CA THR A 307 -7.50 1.12 3.58
C THR A 307 -8.99 1.41 3.82
N GLY A 308 -9.32 2.31 4.72
CA GLY A 308 -10.69 2.79 4.94
C GLY A 308 -11.30 2.42 6.29
N GLY A 309 -10.50 2.18 7.32
CA GLY A 309 -10.99 2.05 8.68
C GLY A 309 -11.56 0.66 9.02
N GLN A 310 -10.95 -0.43 8.51
CA GLN A 310 -11.41 -1.78 8.84
C GLN A 310 -11.14 -2.14 10.30
N ASP A 311 -12.08 -2.88 10.89
CA ASP A 311 -11.93 -3.43 12.23
C ASP A 311 -10.78 -4.44 12.32
N THR A 312 -10.19 -4.56 13.51
CA THR A 312 -9.10 -5.48 13.85
C THR A 312 -9.47 -6.30 15.08
N PRO A 313 -8.75 -7.38 15.41
CA PRO A 313 -8.99 -8.09 16.67
C PRO A 313 -8.93 -7.22 17.93
N GLY A 314 -8.27 -6.06 17.87
CA GLY A 314 -8.21 -5.08 18.97
C GLY A 314 -9.44 -4.18 19.10
N THR A 315 -10.35 -4.15 18.11
CA THR A 315 -11.52 -3.24 18.13
C THR A 315 -12.73 -3.79 18.90
N GLY A 316 -12.79 -5.08 19.16
CA GLY A 316 -13.93 -5.72 19.81
C GLY A 316 -15.15 -5.94 18.91
N LYS A 317 -14.92 -5.97 17.59
CA LYS A 317 -15.94 -6.24 16.57
C LYS A 317 -15.46 -7.29 15.58
N THR A 318 -16.39 -8.10 15.09
CA THR A 318 -16.17 -9.02 13.98
C THR A 318 -16.24 -8.27 12.65
N LEU A 319 -15.80 -8.94 11.57
CA LEU A 319 -15.93 -8.41 10.19
C LEU A 319 -17.38 -8.03 9.84
N MET A 320 -18.36 -8.74 10.39
CA MET A 320 -19.81 -8.49 10.17
C MET A 320 -20.41 -7.48 11.17
N GLY A 321 -19.57 -6.80 11.97
CA GLY A 321 -19.99 -5.77 12.90
C GLY A 321 -20.60 -6.28 14.23
N THR A 322 -20.61 -7.60 14.46
CA THR A 322 -21.07 -8.15 15.75
C THR A 322 -20.02 -7.98 16.84
N VAL A 323 -20.47 -7.92 18.11
CA VAL A 323 -19.55 -7.80 19.25
C VAL A 323 -18.65 -9.03 19.37
N ALA A 324 -17.38 -8.82 19.61
CA ALA A 324 -16.36 -9.84 19.87
C ALA A 324 -15.43 -9.39 21.01
N PRO A 325 -14.67 -10.31 21.63
CA PRO A 325 -13.65 -9.94 22.59
C PRO A 325 -12.57 -9.05 21.93
N ALA A 326 -12.26 -7.91 22.53
CA ALA A 326 -11.12 -7.08 22.11
C ALA A 326 -9.83 -7.66 22.67
N LEU A 327 -8.85 -7.88 21.82
CA LEU A 327 -7.54 -8.36 22.22
C LEU A 327 -6.65 -7.18 22.66
N ASP A 328 -6.02 -7.34 23.83
CA ASP A 328 -5.02 -6.40 24.35
C ASP A 328 -3.62 -6.82 23.87
N ILE A 329 -2.99 -5.94 23.09
CA ILE A 329 -1.66 -6.17 22.49
C ILE A 329 -0.59 -6.31 23.59
N ALA A 330 -0.63 -5.44 24.61
CA ALA A 330 0.38 -5.48 25.66
C ALA A 330 0.27 -6.75 26.51
N HIS A 331 -0.97 -7.19 26.80
CA HIS A 331 -1.22 -8.45 27.50
C HIS A 331 -0.73 -9.64 26.67
N LEU A 332 -1.05 -9.65 25.37
CA LEU A 332 -0.60 -10.70 24.44
C LEU A 332 0.93 -10.80 24.39
N CYS A 333 1.63 -9.69 24.27
CA CYS A 333 3.10 -9.67 24.23
C CYS A 333 3.71 -10.20 25.52
N ARG A 334 3.13 -9.86 26.69
CA ARG A 334 3.58 -10.43 27.99
C ARG A 334 3.34 -11.93 28.06
N ALA A 335 2.19 -12.40 27.60
CA ALA A 335 1.87 -13.85 27.57
C ALA A 335 2.81 -14.63 26.65
N MET A 336 3.36 -13.99 25.60
CA MET A 336 4.38 -14.57 24.73
C MET A 336 5.78 -14.62 25.35
N GLY A 337 6.00 -14.02 26.52
CA GLY A 337 7.28 -14.04 27.23
C GLY A 337 8.15 -12.78 27.02
N VAL A 338 7.59 -11.70 26.48
CA VAL A 338 8.32 -10.42 26.44
C VAL A 338 8.42 -9.85 27.85
N SER A 339 9.65 -9.69 28.36
CA SER A 339 9.91 -9.22 29.71
C SER A 339 9.61 -7.74 29.91
N ARG A 340 9.84 -6.92 28.87
CA ARG A 340 9.60 -5.48 28.90
C ARG A 340 8.52 -5.09 27.92
N VAL A 341 7.31 -4.81 28.42
CA VAL A 341 6.18 -4.32 27.64
C VAL A 341 5.63 -3.04 28.26
N GLU A 342 5.76 -1.92 27.56
CA GLU A 342 5.28 -0.62 27.99
C GLU A 342 4.18 -0.11 27.05
N VAL A 343 3.20 0.58 27.63
CA VAL A 343 2.16 1.31 26.88
C VAL A 343 2.43 2.80 27.08
N VAL A 344 2.54 3.54 25.98
CA VAL A 344 2.84 4.96 26.01
C VAL A 344 1.82 5.76 25.22
N ASP A 345 1.57 6.98 25.67
CA ASP A 345 0.84 7.98 24.90
C ASP A 345 1.77 8.57 23.83
N PRO A 346 1.49 8.38 22.51
CA PRO A 346 2.33 8.92 21.45
C PRO A 346 2.30 10.46 21.37
N TYR A 347 1.38 11.11 22.05
CA TYR A 347 1.34 12.57 22.14
C TYR A 347 2.31 13.14 23.20
N ASP A 348 2.82 12.32 24.11
CA ASP A 348 3.89 12.70 25.04
C ASP A 348 5.27 12.30 24.46
N LEU A 349 5.93 13.26 23.82
CA LEU A 349 7.24 13.02 23.19
C LEU A 349 8.32 12.59 24.20
N LYS A 350 8.24 13.07 25.45
CA LYS A 350 9.20 12.71 26.50
C LYS A 350 9.00 11.28 26.96
N ALA A 351 7.76 10.86 27.19
CA ALA A 351 7.44 9.48 27.56
C ALA A 351 7.88 8.49 26.48
N VAL A 352 7.60 8.79 25.20
CA VAL A 352 8.05 7.95 24.07
C VAL A 352 9.57 7.85 24.03
N GLU A 353 10.30 8.98 24.18
CA GLU A 353 11.78 8.98 24.16
C GLU A 353 12.38 8.18 25.30
N VAL A 354 11.86 8.34 26.51
CA VAL A 354 12.30 7.59 27.69
C VAL A 354 12.07 6.11 27.51
N SER A 355 10.89 5.70 27.06
CA SER A 355 10.55 4.29 26.85
C SER A 355 11.44 3.65 25.77
N VAL A 356 11.60 4.32 24.61
CA VAL A 356 12.47 3.83 23.52
C VAL A 356 13.92 3.70 23.98
N THR A 357 14.45 4.69 24.67
CA THR A 357 15.84 4.68 25.15
C THR A 357 16.08 3.55 26.16
N ALA A 358 15.18 3.42 27.12
CA ALA A 358 15.28 2.38 28.14
C ALA A 358 15.13 0.96 27.55
N ALA A 359 14.27 0.79 26.51
CA ALA A 359 14.14 -0.47 25.80
C ALA A 359 15.45 -0.82 25.05
N LEU A 360 16.05 0.15 24.36
CA LEU A 360 17.33 -0.04 23.65
C LEU A 360 18.49 -0.36 24.60
N ASP A 361 18.48 0.22 25.80
CA ASP A 361 19.52 -0.01 26.81
C ASP A 361 19.35 -1.33 27.56
N SER A 362 18.16 -1.94 27.52
CA SER A 362 17.88 -3.22 28.21
C SER A 362 18.63 -4.42 27.59
N GLY A 363 18.97 -4.35 26.31
CA GLY A 363 19.61 -5.45 25.58
C GLY A 363 18.73 -6.69 25.41
N GLN A 364 17.44 -6.62 25.72
CA GLN A 364 16.46 -7.72 25.64
C GLN A 364 15.31 -7.38 24.70
N PRO A 365 14.56 -8.40 24.21
CA PRO A 365 13.35 -8.16 23.45
C PRO A 365 12.40 -7.26 24.24
N SER A 366 12.03 -6.14 23.66
CA SER A 366 11.18 -5.14 24.31
C SER A 366 10.08 -4.69 23.35
N VAL A 367 8.88 -4.51 23.89
CA VAL A 367 7.72 -4.02 23.13
C VAL A 367 7.22 -2.73 23.73
N ILE A 368 7.01 -1.73 22.89
CA ILE A 368 6.40 -0.45 23.24
C ILE A 368 5.13 -0.32 22.43
N VAL A 369 3.97 -0.27 23.09
CA VAL A 369 2.67 -0.05 22.45
C VAL A 369 2.37 1.44 22.53
N ALA A 370 2.52 2.14 21.42
CA ALA A 370 2.16 3.56 21.30
C ALA A 370 0.67 3.66 20.94
N GLN A 371 -0.17 3.93 21.93
CA GLN A 371 -1.61 3.79 21.82
C GLN A 371 -2.32 5.13 21.73
N ALA A 372 -2.96 5.38 20.59
CA ALA A 372 -3.87 6.52 20.41
C ALA A 372 -4.85 6.21 19.25
N PRO A 373 -6.16 6.39 19.44
CA PRO A 373 -7.15 6.07 18.42
C PRO A 373 -6.94 6.91 17.15
N CYS A 374 -7.27 6.32 15.99
CA CYS A 374 -7.20 7.01 14.72
C CYS A 374 -8.07 8.27 14.71
N VAL A 375 -7.46 9.42 14.43
CA VAL A 375 -8.14 10.72 14.49
C VAL A 375 -9.27 10.87 13.47
N LEU A 376 -9.19 10.20 12.33
CA LEU A 376 -10.24 10.23 11.32
C LEU A 376 -11.38 9.28 11.66
N GLU A 377 -11.06 8.03 11.98
CA GLU A 377 -12.07 7.00 12.26
C GLU A 377 -12.89 7.33 13.50
N TYR A 378 -12.22 7.74 14.57
CA TYR A 378 -12.86 8.07 15.84
C TYR A 378 -13.19 9.56 16.01
N LYS A 379 -12.96 10.39 14.98
CA LYS A 379 -13.23 11.83 14.99
C LYS A 379 -12.66 12.52 16.24
N VAL A 380 -11.43 12.17 16.60
CA VAL A 380 -10.79 12.60 17.84
C VAL A 380 -10.55 14.12 17.82
N ARG A 381 -11.00 14.79 18.89
CA ARG A 381 -10.65 16.15 19.22
C ARG A 381 -10.25 16.19 20.70
N MET A 382 -9.02 16.61 20.99
CA MET A 382 -8.47 16.57 22.35
C MET A 382 -8.75 17.85 23.13
N SER A 383 -8.73 18.99 22.45
CA SER A 383 -9.09 20.31 22.98
C SER A 383 -9.46 21.24 21.83
N ASP A 384 -9.74 22.48 22.14
CA ASP A 384 -9.81 23.54 21.13
C ASP A 384 -8.47 23.68 20.40
N ALA A 385 -8.54 24.27 19.21
CA ALA A 385 -7.36 24.50 18.41
C ALA A 385 -6.36 25.37 19.17
N TRP A 386 -5.10 24.98 19.17
CA TRP A 386 -4.02 25.77 19.73
C TRP A 386 -3.65 26.92 18.80
N VAL A 387 -3.02 27.94 19.35
CA VAL A 387 -2.63 29.13 18.61
C VAL A 387 -1.13 29.39 18.77
N VAL A 388 -0.59 30.14 17.82
CA VAL A 388 0.80 30.64 17.91
C VAL A 388 0.78 32.07 18.37
N ASP A 389 1.45 32.35 19.48
CA ASP A 389 1.80 33.72 19.89
C ASP A 389 2.87 34.24 18.92
N LEU A 390 2.47 35.17 18.07
CA LEU A 390 3.35 35.72 17.06
C LEU A 390 4.46 36.61 17.66
N GLU A 391 4.27 37.18 18.83
CA GLU A 391 5.31 37.97 19.49
C GLU A 391 6.41 37.08 20.05
N ALA A 392 6.03 35.97 20.69
CA ALA A 392 6.96 34.97 21.21
C ALA A 392 7.60 34.12 20.13
N CYS A 393 6.98 34.01 18.92
CA CYS A 393 7.47 33.18 17.84
C CYS A 393 8.71 33.80 17.18
N THR A 394 9.86 33.12 17.30
CA THR A 394 11.15 33.52 16.69
C THR A 394 11.37 33.06 15.28
N ALA A 395 10.38 32.47 14.63
CA ALA A 395 10.47 31.89 13.28
C ALA A 395 11.53 30.77 13.14
N CYS A 396 11.84 30.04 14.21
CA CYS A 396 12.84 28.98 14.21
C CYS A 396 12.39 27.67 13.51
N LYS A 397 11.13 27.55 13.13
CA LYS A 397 10.52 26.45 12.35
C LYS A 397 10.64 25.05 12.97
N ARG A 398 11.01 24.93 14.26
CA ARG A 398 11.17 23.61 14.92
C ARG A 398 9.86 22.83 15.03
N CYS A 399 8.75 23.52 15.27
CA CYS A 399 7.42 22.92 15.32
C CYS A 399 7.00 22.27 14.01
N LEU A 400 7.51 22.72 12.86
CA LEU A 400 7.22 22.08 11.56
C LEU A 400 7.82 20.68 11.43
N ARG A 401 8.80 20.31 12.26
CA ARG A 401 9.39 18.95 12.24
C ARG A 401 8.42 17.85 12.66
N VAL A 402 7.31 18.19 13.30
CA VAL A 402 6.23 17.22 13.55
C VAL A 402 5.41 16.90 12.29
N GLY A 403 5.70 17.59 11.19
CA GLY A 403 5.07 17.37 9.88
C GLY A 403 3.55 17.60 9.86
N CYS A 404 2.96 18.25 10.86
CA CYS A 404 1.52 18.43 10.96
C CYS A 404 1.00 19.40 9.89
N THR A 405 0.00 18.99 9.12
CA THR A 405 -0.58 19.80 8.05
C THR A 405 -1.45 20.95 8.56
N ALA A 406 -1.76 20.99 9.85
CA ALA A 406 -2.37 22.15 10.48
C ALA A 406 -1.36 23.32 10.69
N LEU A 407 -0.06 23.05 10.52
CA LEU A 407 1.00 24.05 10.64
C LEU A 407 1.39 24.57 9.26
N SER A 408 1.35 25.89 9.08
CA SER A 408 1.78 26.56 7.86
C SER A 408 2.72 27.73 8.18
N LEU A 409 3.40 28.22 7.15
CA LEU A 409 4.23 29.40 7.22
C LEU A 409 3.43 30.63 6.80
N LEU A 410 3.48 31.68 7.60
CA LEU A 410 3.00 32.99 7.19
C LEU A 410 3.89 33.57 6.07
N SER A 411 3.38 34.57 5.37
CA SER A 411 4.18 35.35 4.44
C SER A 411 5.43 35.92 5.15
N PRO A 412 6.56 36.03 4.43
CA PRO A 412 7.77 36.62 5.00
C PRO A 412 7.51 38.04 5.49
N ASP A 413 8.10 38.41 6.63
CA ASP A 413 8.15 39.79 7.09
C ASP A 413 9.18 40.63 6.27
N GLU A 414 9.29 41.91 6.54
CA GLU A 414 10.23 42.80 5.85
C GLU A 414 11.69 42.35 5.94
N LYS A 415 12.04 41.47 6.89
CA LYS A 415 13.37 40.89 7.10
C LYS A 415 13.47 39.47 6.51
N GLY A 416 12.45 39.01 5.77
CA GLY A 416 12.39 37.66 5.16
C GLY A 416 12.12 36.53 6.18
N LYS A 417 11.76 36.83 7.43
CA LYS A 417 11.42 35.80 8.42
C LYS A 417 9.97 35.33 8.24
N GLN A 418 9.78 34.05 8.30
CA GLN A 418 8.45 33.43 8.20
C GLN A 418 8.10 32.81 9.54
N LYS A 419 7.14 33.37 10.24
CA LYS A 419 6.54 32.80 11.46
C LYS A 419 5.59 31.66 11.07
N VAL A 420 5.19 30.88 12.05
CA VAL A 420 4.29 29.74 11.87
C VAL A 420 2.89 30.14 12.33
N GLU A 421 1.88 29.61 11.67
CA GLU A 421 0.49 29.66 12.10
C GLU A 421 -0.11 28.27 12.25
N ILE A 422 -1.24 28.16 12.92
CA ILE A 422 -2.02 26.94 13.08
C ILE A 422 -3.39 27.16 12.46
N ASP A 423 -3.76 26.29 11.51
CA ASP A 423 -5.12 26.25 10.97
C ASP A 423 -6.07 25.66 12.05
N PRO A 424 -7.02 26.44 12.57
CA PRO A 424 -7.93 26.01 13.63
C PRO A 424 -8.93 24.96 13.15
N THR A 425 -9.16 24.83 11.84
CA THR A 425 -10.08 23.85 11.27
C THR A 425 -9.46 22.45 11.24
N LEU A 426 -8.14 22.38 11.11
CA LEU A 426 -7.37 21.15 11.06
C LEU A 426 -6.79 20.75 12.43
N CYS A 427 -6.57 21.69 13.33
CA CYS A 427 -5.96 21.42 14.63
C CYS A 427 -6.93 20.69 15.56
N ILE A 428 -6.49 19.57 16.12
CA ILE A 428 -7.25 18.79 17.13
C ILE A 428 -6.86 19.09 18.58
N GLY A 429 -5.91 20.00 18.81
CA GLY A 429 -5.46 20.35 20.16
C GLY A 429 -4.49 19.37 20.82
N CYS A 430 -3.78 18.52 20.06
CA CYS A 430 -2.93 17.46 20.62
C CYS A 430 -1.62 17.91 21.29
N GLY A 431 -1.19 19.14 21.12
CA GLY A 431 -0.03 19.74 21.79
C GLY A 431 1.37 19.25 21.36
N VAL A 432 1.50 18.32 20.42
CA VAL A 432 2.80 17.78 20.00
C VAL A 432 3.73 18.86 19.44
N CYS A 433 3.19 19.81 18.66
CA CYS A 433 3.98 20.91 18.10
C CYS A 433 4.49 21.88 19.18
N ALA A 434 3.75 22.06 20.27
CA ALA A 434 4.15 22.91 21.38
C ALA A 434 5.37 22.33 22.14
N GLN A 435 5.44 21.02 22.33
CA GLN A 435 6.60 20.35 22.93
C GLN A 435 7.90 20.55 22.13
N MET A 436 7.78 20.90 20.84
CA MET A 436 8.92 21.24 19.98
C MET A 436 9.31 22.72 20.08
N CYS A 437 8.46 23.56 20.66
CA CYS A 437 8.69 25.01 20.79
C CYS A 437 9.48 25.35 22.04
N LYS A 438 10.74 25.75 21.89
CA LYS A 438 11.59 26.17 23.00
C LYS A 438 11.22 27.55 23.59
N PHE A 439 10.36 28.30 22.90
CA PHE A 439 9.98 29.66 23.26
C PHE A 439 8.57 29.73 23.83
N ASN A 440 7.93 28.58 24.04
CA ASN A 440 6.54 28.49 24.55
C ASN A 440 5.54 29.34 23.74
N ALA A 441 5.83 29.55 22.45
CA ALA A 441 4.99 30.35 21.56
C ALA A 441 3.76 29.60 21.04
N ILE A 442 3.53 28.35 21.42
CA ILE A 442 2.39 27.54 20.97
C ILE A 442 1.64 27.05 22.20
N GLY A 443 0.37 27.36 22.29
CA GLY A 443 -0.47 26.99 23.42
C GLY A 443 -1.96 27.02 23.12
N PRO A 444 -2.81 26.66 24.10
CA PRO A 444 -4.25 26.82 23.98
C PRO A 444 -4.62 28.31 23.82
N LYS A 445 -5.70 28.58 23.11
CA LYS A 445 -6.23 29.96 23.00
C LYS A 445 -6.59 30.44 24.39
N VAL A 446 -5.92 31.47 24.85
CA VAL A 446 -6.29 32.14 26.10
C VAL A 446 -7.66 32.80 25.88
N ALA A 447 -8.65 32.43 26.68
CA ALA A 447 -9.94 33.12 26.67
C ALA A 447 -9.70 34.61 26.93
N GLU A 448 -10.12 35.49 26.01
CA GLU A 448 -10.16 36.90 26.32
C GLU A 448 -11.03 37.06 27.57
N PRO A 449 -10.60 37.82 28.59
CA PRO A 449 -11.46 38.15 29.71
C PRO A 449 -12.73 38.81 29.14
N ALA A 450 -13.89 38.28 29.54
CA ALA A 450 -15.16 38.86 29.13
C ALA A 450 -15.08 40.37 29.37
N ARG A 451 -15.21 41.12 28.28
CA ARG A 451 -15.32 42.59 28.43
C ARG A 451 -16.54 42.86 29.29
N ALA A 452 -16.29 43.38 30.50
CA ALA A 452 -17.30 43.77 31.45
C ALA A 452 -18.16 44.92 30.94
#